data_0fef5b4ad99723078a92cf7b68c0037b
#
_entry.id   0fef5b4ad99723078a92cf7b68c0037b
#
_cell.length_a   1.000
_cell.length_b   1.000
_cell.length_c   1.000
_cell.angle_alpha   90.00
_cell.angle_beta   90.00
_cell.angle_gamma   90.00
#
_symmetry.space_group_name_H-M   'P 1'
#
loop_
_entity.id
_entity.type
_entity.pdbx_description
1 polymer ?
#
loop_
_entity_poly.entity_id
_entity_poly.type
_entity_poly.pdbx_seq_one_letter_code
_entity_poly.pdbx_strand_id
1 'polypeptide(L)'
;MPRKGHTQKRDVLADPMYNSKVVTKLINNIMLDGKKGSAQKIVYGAFAKVEEKTGKPALEVFEEAMNNIMPVLEVKAKRIGGATYQVPIEVKPERRQALGLRWITMFSRKRSEKTQIDRLANEIMDAANNTGASVKRKEEMHRMAEANKAFAHYRF
;
A
#
# COMPACT_ATOMS: atom_id res chain seq x y z
N MET A 1 8.18 0.92 25.07
CA MET A 1 7.13 1.76 24.44
C MET A 1 6.99 3.05 25.23
N PRO A 2 6.99 4.23 24.60
CA PRO A 2 6.79 5.49 25.30
C PRO A 2 5.37 5.53 25.86
N ARG A 3 5.25 5.79 27.17
CA ARG A 3 3.94 5.92 27.84
C ARG A 3 3.36 7.32 27.71
N LYS A 4 4.19 8.33 27.46
CA LYS A 4 3.82 9.75 27.27
C LYS A 4 4.63 10.32 26.10
N GLY A 5 3.95 11.13 25.28
CA GLY A 5 4.57 11.81 24.16
C GLY A 5 4.48 11.06 22.82
N HIS A 6 4.79 11.75 21.74
CA HIS A 6 4.81 11.20 20.41
C HIS A 6 6.16 10.56 20.10
N THR A 7 6.12 9.35 19.55
CA THR A 7 7.33 8.72 19.00
C THR A 7 7.76 9.48 17.75
N GLN A 8 9.02 9.93 17.72
CA GLN A 8 9.57 10.57 16.52
C GLN A 8 9.55 9.58 15.34
N LYS A 9 8.99 10.03 14.23
CA LYS A 9 9.01 9.25 12.99
C LYS A 9 10.40 9.30 12.39
N ARG A 10 10.97 8.13 12.10
CA ARG A 10 12.24 8.04 11.35
C ARG A 10 11.93 8.30 9.88
N ASP A 11 12.64 9.26 9.28
CA ASP A 11 12.59 9.45 7.84
C ASP A 11 13.47 8.43 7.13
N VAL A 12 13.13 8.11 5.89
CA VAL A 12 13.90 7.22 5.04
C VAL A 12 14.62 8.01 3.98
N LEU A 13 15.83 7.58 3.61
CA LEU A 13 16.56 8.14 2.49
C LEU A 13 15.87 7.77 1.18
N ALA A 14 15.94 8.65 0.19
CA ALA A 14 15.46 8.36 -1.15
C ALA A 14 16.28 7.22 -1.78
N ASP A 15 15.63 6.41 -2.62
CA ASP A 15 16.28 5.34 -3.33
C ASP A 15 17.33 5.90 -4.32
N PRO A 16 18.55 5.35 -4.37
CA PRO A 16 19.61 5.89 -5.23
C PRO A 16 19.32 5.75 -6.73
N MET A 17 18.55 4.73 -7.14
CA MET A 17 18.21 4.49 -8.56
C MET A 17 17.08 5.42 -9.04
N TYR A 18 16.03 5.57 -8.26
CA TYR A 18 14.81 6.30 -8.63
C TYR A 18 14.64 7.63 -7.90
N ASN A 19 15.54 7.96 -6.98
CA ASN A 19 15.49 9.16 -6.14
C ASN A 19 14.11 9.39 -5.47
N SER A 20 13.46 8.31 -5.05
CA SER A 20 12.11 8.31 -4.48
C SER A 20 12.08 7.66 -3.09
N LYS A 21 11.55 8.39 -2.11
CA LYS A 21 11.31 7.84 -0.76
C LYS A 21 10.24 6.75 -0.76
N VAL A 22 9.28 6.80 -1.69
CA VAL A 22 8.21 5.80 -1.80
C VAL A 22 8.78 4.47 -2.26
N VAL A 23 9.73 4.49 -3.19
CA VAL A 23 10.45 3.29 -3.64
C VAL A 23 11.24 2.66 -2.50
N THR A 24 11.93 3.46 -1.68
CA THR A 24 12.61 2.95 -0.48
C THR A 24 11.63 2.28 0.49
N LYS A 25 10.46 2.89 0.71
CA LYS A 25 9.42 2.31 1.56
C LYS A 25 8.86 1.00 0.96
N LEU A 26 8.72 0.91 -0.36
CA LEU A 26 8.34 -0.33 -1.03
C LEU A 26 9.37 -1.44 -0.81
N ILE A 27 10.66 -1.15 -1.00
CA ILE A 27 11.76 -2.08 -0.74
C ILE A 27 11.71 -2.59 0.72
N ASN A 28 11.51 -1.67 1.68
CA ASN A 28 11.40 -2.04 3.09
C ASN A 28 10.17 -2.92 3.39
N ASN A 29 9.06 -2.75 2.67
CA ASN A 29 7.88 -3.62 2.82
C ASN A 29 8.08 -5.01 2.20
N ILE A 30 8.84 -5.10 1.11
CA ILE A 30 9.14 -6.38 0.45
C ILE A 30 10.23 -7.16 1.19
N MET A 31 11.11 -6.46 1.89
CA MET A 31 12.21 -7.07 2.63
C MET A 31 11.70 -8.08 3.68
N LEU A 32 12.34 -9.24 3.71
CA LEU A 32 12.16 -10.29 4.72
C LEU A 32 13.52 -10.55 5.40
N ASP A 33 13.48 -10.81 6.72
CA ASP A 33 14.65 -11.20 7.51
C ASP A 33 15.86 -10.24 7.37
N GLY A 34 15.62 -8.96 7.13
CA GLY A 34 16.66 -7.97 6.93
C GLY A 34 17.42 -8.05 5.60
N LYS A 35 16.98 -8.90 4.67
CA LYS A 35 17.64 -9.12 3.37
C LYS A 35 17.32 -7.98 2.38
N LYS A 36 17.84 -6.78 2.65
CA LYS A 36 17.56 -5.59 1.84
C LYS A 36 18.06 -5.71 0.40
N GLY A 37 19.23 -6.27 0.17
CA GLY A 37 19.78 -6.45 -1.17
C GLY A 37 18.90 -7.32 -2.07
N SER A 38 18.30 -8.38 -1.51
CA SER A 38 17.34 -9.23 -2.25
C SER A 38 16.05 -8.46 -2.57
N ALA A 39 15.55 -7.66 -1.63
CA ALA A 39 14.36 -6.82 -1.85
C ALA A 39 14.62 -5.76 -2.92
N GLN A 40 15.79 -5.12 -2.94
CA GLN A 40 16.19 -4.18 -4.00
C GLN A 40 16.19 -4.84 -5.37
N LYS A 41 16.81 -6.03 -5.50
CA LYS A 41 16.80 -6.80 -6.78
C LYS A 41 15.38 -7.10 -7.26
N ILE A 42 14.46 -7.45 -6.34
CA ILE A 42 13.06 -7.71 -6.68
C ILE A 42 12.38 -6.45 -7.21
N VAL A 43 12.52 -5.32 -6.52
CA VAL A 43 11.88 -4.07 -6.92
C VAL A 43 12.45 -3.55 -8.22
N TYR A 44 13.76 -3.50 -8.36
CA TYR A 44 14.40 -3.02 -9.60
C TYR A 44 14.09 -3.93 -10.80
N GLY A 45 14.09 -5.24 -10.60
CA GLY A 45 13.70 -6.19 -11.63
C GLY A 45 12.22 -6.07 -12.03
N ALA A 46 11.33 -5.82 -11.06
CA ALA A 46 9.92 -5.58 -11.34
C ALA A 46 9.71 -4.27 -12.11
N PHE A 47 10.41 -3.20 -11.74
CA PHE A 47 10.32 -1.92 -12.43
C PHE A 47 10.85 -2.01 -13.86
N ALA A 48 11.97 -2.70 -14.08
CA ALA A 48 12.49 -2.95 -15.43
C ALA A 48 11.46 -3.70 -16.31
N LYS A 49 10.78 -4.71 -15.75
CA LYS A 49 9.71 -5.43 -16.47
C LYS A 49 8.48 -4.56 -16.75
N VAL A 50 8.13 -3.66 -15.85
CA VAL A 50 7.04 -2.70 -16.06
C VAL A 50 7.38 -1.78 -17.23
N GLU A 51 8.60 -1.24 -17.28
CA GLU A 51 9.07 -0.40 -18.39
C GLU A 51 9.07 -1.14 -19.72
N GLU A 52 9.59 -2.38 -19.73
CA GLU A 52 9.59 -3.23 -20.92
C GLU A 52 8.20 -3.50 -21.48
N LYS A 53 7.21 -3.78 -20.60
CA LYS A 53 5.86 -4.12 -21.01
C LYS A 53 4.96 -2.92 -21.31
N THR A 54 5.14 -1.83 -20.62
CA THR A 54 4.27 -0.64 -20.74
C THR A 54 4.82 0.44 -21.65
N GLY A 55 6.15 0.44 -21.88
CA GLY A 55 6.85 1.50 -22.61
C GLY A 55 6.87 2.86 -21.89
N LYS A 56 6.44 2.90 -20.64
CA LYS A 56 6.42 4.10 -19.80
C LYS A 56 7.46 3.99 -18.68
N PRO A 57 7.95 5.11 -18.12
CA PRO A 57 8.80 5.08 -16.93
C PRO A 57 8.13 4.31 -15.79
N ALA A 58 8.84 3.36 -15.18
CA ALA A 58 8.26 2.52 -14.13
C ALA A 58 7.77 3.32 -12.93
N LEU A 59 8.46 4.42 -12.60
CA LEU A 59 8.06 5.27 -11.48
C LEU A 59 6.68 5.90 -11.70
N GLU A 60 6.39 6.39 -12.91
CA GLU A 60 5.06 6.95 -13.26
C GLU A 60 3.96 5.90 -13.14
N VAL A 61 4.19 4.70 -13.69
CA VAL A 61 3.24 3.58 -13.61
C VAL A 61 3.01 3.18 -12.15
N PHE A 62 4.07 3.16 -11.34
CA PHE A 62 3.98 2.87 -9.91
C PHE A 62 3.21 3.95 -9.13
N GLU A 63 3.43 5.22 -9.43
CA GLU A 63 2.68 6.32 -8.80
C GLU A 63 1.20 6.27 -9.17
N GLU A 64 0.87 5.99 -10.42
CA GLU A 64 -0.49 5.77 -10.88
C GLU A 64 -1.15 4.57 -10.16
N ALA A 65 -0.44 3.46 -10.06
CA ALA A 65 -0.87 2.29 -9.30
C ALA A 65 -1.14 2.64 -7.82
N MET A 66 -0.24 3.36 -7.19
CA MET A 66 -0.39 3.79 -5.79
C MET A 66 -1.62 4.69 -5.61
N ASN A 67 -1.85 5.65 -6.52
CA ASN A 67 -3.02 6.51 -6.47
C ASN A 67 -4.33 5.70 -6.56
N ASN A 68 -4.34 4.65 -7.38
CA ASN A 68 -5.49 3.76 -7.51
C ASN A 68 -5.70 2.83 -6.30
N ILE A 69 -4.65 2.50 -5.55
CA ILE A 69 -4.72 1.59 -4.40
C ILE A 69 -5.00 2.33 -3.09
N MET A 70 -4.48 3.54 -2.92
CA MET A 70 -4.56 4.26 -1.65
C MET A 70 -6.01 4.56 -1.24
N PRO A 71 -6.47 4.10 -0.05
CA PRO A 71 -7.84 4.35 0.40
C PRO A 71 -7.98 5.76 0.97
N VAL A 72 -9.16 6.35 0.79
CA VAL A 72 -9.55 7.63 1.41
C VAL A 72 -10.23 7.39 2.75
N LEU A 73 -11.00 6.30 2.87
CA LEU A 73 -11.77 5.92 4.04
C LEU A 73 -11.31 4.57 4.58
N GLU A 74 -11.36 4.42 5.88
CA GLU A 74 -11.22 3.12 6.56
C GLU A 74 -12.29 3.00 7.66
N VAL A 75 -12.52 1.79 8.14
CA VAL A 75 -13.41 1.55 9.28
C VAL A 75 -12.56 1.21 10.51
N LYS A 76 -12.93 1.79 11.64
CA LYS A 76 -12.29 1.55 12.93
C LYS A 76 -13.30 1.10 13.95
N ALA A 77 -13.01 0.02 14.65
CA ALA A 77 -13.88 -0.48 15.70
C ALA A 77 -13.88 0.46 16.90
N LYS A 78 -15.07 0.84 17.37
CA LYS A 78 -15.28 1.62 18.59
C LYS A 78 -16.33 0.94 19.45
N ARG A 79 -16.01 0.76 20.73
CA ARG A 79 -16.95 0.18 21.70
C ARG A 79 -17.76 1.28 22.36
N ILE A 80 -19.08 1.18 22.27
CA ILE A 80 -20.04 2.13 22.85
C ILE A 80 -21.14 1.33 23.55
N GLY A 81 -21.34 1.57 24.83
CA GLY A 81 -22.42 0.92 25.61
C GLY A 81 -22.37 -0.63 25.56
N GLY A 82 -21.18 -1.22 25.51
CA GLY A 82 -21.01 -2.68 25.44
C GLY A 82 -21.03 -3.28 24.02
N ALA A 83 -21.53 -2.57 23.02
CA ALA A 83 -21.53 -2.98 21.61
C ALA A 83 -20.33 -2.40 20.87
N THR A 84 -19.80 -3.15 19.89
CA THR A 84 -18.70 -2.71 19.03
C THR A 84 -19.27 -2.27 17.69
N TYR A 85 -19.00 -1.02 17.32
CA TYR A 85 -19.41 -0.42 16.05
C TYR A 85 -18.20 -0.22 15.15
N GLN A 86 -18.40 -0.44 13.84
CA GLN A 86 -17.41 -0.10 12.81
C GLN A 86 -17.64 1.33 12.36
N VAL A 87 -16.78 2.25 12.80
CA VAL A 87 -16.93 3.69 12.53
C VAL A 87 -16.06 4.06 11.32
N PRO A 88 -16.65 4.63 10.24
CA PRO A 88 -15.89 5.12 9.11
C PRO A 88 -15.11 6.39 9.48
N ILE A 89 -13.83 6.42 9.13
CA ILE A 89 -12.93 7.55 9.35
C ILE A 89 -12.13 7.86 8.10
N GLU A 90 -11.76 9.12 7.94
CA GLU A 90 -10.81 9.52 6.89
C GLU A 90 -9.39 9.06 7.23
N VAL A 91 -8.69 8.59 6.21
CA VAL A 91 -7.31 8.11 6.37
C VAL A 91 -6.33 9.24 6.13
N LYS A 92 -5.42 9.47 7.08
CA LYS A 92 -4.34 10.47 6.93
C LYS A 92 -3.41 10.10 5.76
N PRO A 93 -2.83 11.09 5.03
CA PRO A 93 -2.02 10.83 3.83
C PRO A 93 -0.89 9.82 4.03
N GLU A 94 -0.17 9.91 5.14
CA GLU A 94 0.92 8.97 5.47
C GLU A 94 0.41 7.53 5.64
N ARG A 95 -0.75 7.37 6.27
CA ARG A 95 -1.37 6.07 6.47
C ARG A 95 -1.93 5.52 5.16
N ARG A 96 -2.49 6.40 4.30
CA ARG A 96 -2.92 6.01 2.94
C ARG A 96 -1.77 5.38 2.18
N GLN A 97 -0.61 6.03 2.16
CA GLN A 97 0.59 5.52 1.51
C GLN A 97 1.05 4.19 2.13
N ALA A 98 1.07 4.09 3.47
CA ALA A 98 1.48 2.86 4.16
C ALA A 98 0.53 1.68 3.86
N LEU A 99 -0.78 1.93 3.81
CA LEU A 99 -1.77 0.91 3.45
C LEU A 99 -1.60 0.46 1.99
N GLY A 100 -1.42 1.39 1.06
CA GLY A 100 -1.19 1.08 -0.35
C GLY A 100 0.03 0.19 -0.55
N LEU A 101 1.17 0.56 0.05
CA LEU A 101 2.41 -0.22 -0.01
C LEU A 101 2.26 -1.63 0.62
N ARG A 102 1.55 -1.71 1.73
CA ARG A 102 1.26 -2.99 2.38
C ARG A 102 0.40 -3.89 1.51
N TRP A 103 -0.64 -3.36 0.91
CA TRP A 103 -1.55 -4.13 0.07
C TRP A 103 -0.89 -4.61 -1.21
N ILE A 104 -0.16 -3.75 -1.92
CA ILE A 104 0.55 -4.16 -3.14
C ILE A 104 1.56 -5.26 -2.84
N THR A 105 2.30 -5.17 -1.73
CA THR A 105 3.23 -6.20 -1.30
C THR A 105 2.52 -7.50 -0.94
N MET A 106 1.43 -7.42 -0.18
CA MET A 106 0.69 -8.59 0.27
C MET A 106 0.04 -9.33 -0.91
N PHE A 107 -0.58 -8.61 -1.82
CA PHE A 107 -1.27 -9.22 -2.96
C PHE A 107 -0.32 -9.67 -4.06
N SER A 108 0.82 -9.02 -4.25
CA SER A 108 1.86 -9.53 -5.13
C SER A 108 2.34 -10.92 -4.68
N ARG A 109 2.51 -11.15 -3.39
CA ARG A 109 2.92 -12.46 -2.85
C ARG A 109 1.88 -13.56 -3.06
N LYS A 110 0.60 -13.20 -3.19
CA LYS A 110 -0.51 -14.17 -3.40
C LYS A 110 -0.72 -14.54 -4.86
N ARG A 111 -0.03 -13.89 -5.79
CA ARG A 111 -0.15 -14.18 -7.21
C ARG A 111 0.48 -15.54 -7.56
N SER A 112 0.06 -16.09 -8.69
CA SER A 112 0.46 -17.43 -9.17
C SER A 112 1.75 -17.44 -10.01
N GLU A 113 2.28 -16.28 -10.40
CA GLU A 113 3.50 -16.22 -11.20
C GLU A 113 4.70 -16.82 -10.45
N LYS A 114 5.67 -17.34 -11.19
CA LYS A 114 6.79 -18.10 -10.63
C LYS A 114 7.71 -17.26 -9.75
N THR A 115 8.08 -16.04 -10.19
CA THR A 115 9.04 -15.19 -9.48
C THR A 115 8.34 -14.02 -8.79
N GLN A 116 8.90 -13.55 -7.66
CA GLN A 116 8.37 -12.36 -7.00
C GLN A 116 8.52 -11.09 -7.85
N ILE A 117 9.51 -11.04 -8.73
CA ILE A 117 9.70 -9.97 -9.70
C ILE A 117 8.50 -9.90 -10.64
N ASP A 118 8.06 -11.02 -11.19
CA ASP A 118 6.90 -11.09 -12.09
C ASP A 118 5.59 -10.76 -11.35
N ARG A 119 5.44 -11.31 -10.16
CA ARG A 119 4.27 -11.04 -9.30
C ARG A 119 4.12 -9.56 -8.99
N LEU A 120 5.20 -8.91 -8.58
CA LEU A 120 5.18 -7.49 -8.26
C LEU A 120 4.95 -6.63 -9.51
N ALA A 121 5.63 -6.92 -10.61
CA ALA A 121 5.46 -6.18 -11.87
C ALA A 121 4.02 -6.25 -12.38
N ASN A 122 3.43 -7.44 -12.41
CA ASN A 122 2.06 -7.64 -12.87
C ASN A 122 1.04 -6.98 -11.91
N GLU A 123 1.26 -7.04 -10.59
CA GLU A 123 0.38 -6.35 -9.63
C GLU A 123 0.44 -4.82 -9.80
N ILE A 124 1.61 -4.25 -10.05
CA ILE A 124 1.77 -2.80 -10.33
C ILE A 124 1.01 -2.43 -11.62
N MET A 125 1.18 -3.19 -12.69
CA MET A 125 0.51 -2.92 -13.96
C MET A 125 -1.02 -3.05 -13.85
N ASP A 126 -1.51 -4.10 -13.20
CA ASP A 126 -2.95 -4.30 -12.97
C ASP A 126 -3.52 -3.14 -12.15
N ALA A 127 -2.82 -2.72 -11.10
CA ALA A 127 -3.24 -1.60 -10.27
C ALA A 127 -3.22 -0.25 -11.00
N ALA A 128 -2.25 -0.01 -11.88
CA ALA A 128 -2.22 1.17 -12.73
C ALA A 128 -3.42 1.22 -13.67
N ASN A 129 -3.87 0.05 -14.15
CA ASN A 129 -5.10 -0.09 -14.93
C ASN A 129 -6.39 -0.15 -14.08
N ASN A 130 -6.31 0.21 -12.81
CA ASN A 130 -7.41 0.19 -11.85
C ASN A 130 -8.07 -1.19 -11.70
N THR A 131 -7.28 -2.25 -11.80
CA THR A 131 -7.69 -3.65 -11.63
C THR A 131 -6.78 -4.36 -10.62
N GLY A 132 -7.03 -5.64 -10.38
CA GLY A 132 -6.20 -6.44 -9.50
C GLY A 132 -6.68 -6.47 -8.04
N ALA A 133 -6.02 -7.30 -7.25
CA ALA A 133 -6.44 -7.60 -5.88
C ALA A 133 -6.22 -6.42 -4.91
N SER A 134 -5.18 -5.62 -5.15
CA SER A 134 -4.89 -4.43 -4.33
C SER A 134 -5.99 -3.36 -4.48
N VAL A 135 -6.45 -3.12 -5.70
CA VAL A 135 -7.54 -2.17 -5.97
C VAL A 135 -8.86 -2.70 -5.42
N LYS A 136 -9.15 -3.99 -5.59
CA LYS A 136 -10.33 -4.62 -4.99
C LYS A 136 -10.36 -4.47 -3.47
N ARG A 137 -9.19 -4.55 -2.81
CA ARG A 137 -9.09 -4.33 -1.36
C ARG A 137 -9.46 -2.91 -0.95
N LYS A 138 -9.06 -1.90 -1.72
CA LYS A 138 -9.50 -0.51 -1.51
C LYS A 138 -11.02 -0.41 -1.65
N GLU A 139 -11.58 -0.98 -2.71
CA GLU A 139 -13.03 -0.95 -2.96
C GLU A 139 -13.82 -1.63 -1.84
N GLU A 140 -13.36 -2.77 -1.34
CA GLU A 140 -13.95 -3.44 -0.18
C GLU A 140 -13.94 -2.54 1.06
N MET A 141 -12.81 -1.88 1.33
CA MET A 141 -12.68 -0.96 2.46
C MET A 141 -13.65 0.21 2.34
N HIS A 142 -13.76 0.81 1.16
CA HIS A 142 -14.71 1.90 0.89
C HIS A 142 -16.16 1.43 1.01
N ARG A 143 -16.47 0.24 0.50
CA ARG A 143 -17.82 -0.37 0.64
C ARG A 143 -18.20 -0.61 2.11
N MET A 144 -17.26 -1.12 2.91
CA MET A 144 -17.48 -1.26 4.36
C MET A 144 -17.69 0.09 5.04
N ALA A 145 -16.92 1.11 4.66
CA ALA A 145 -17.10 2.46 5.21
C ALA A 145 -18.45 3.07 4.83
N GLU A 146 -18.90 2.86 3.62
CA GLU A 146 -20.22 3.34 3.15
C GLU A 146 -21.37 2.59 3.83
N ALA A 147 -21.29 1.28 3.97
CA ALA A 147 -22.27 0.47 4.68
C ALA A 147 -22.44 0.90 6.17
N ASN A 148 -21.36 1.38 6.78
CA ASN A 148 -21.34 1.85 8.16
C ASN A 148 -21.48 3.39 8.29
N LYS A 149 -21.88 4.08 7.23
CA LYS A 149 -22.02 5.54 7.20
C LYS A 149 -22.92 6.10 8.29
N ALA A 150 -23.95 5.35 8.69
CA ALA A 150 -24.84 5.72 9.78
C ALA A 150 -24.12 5.93 11.12
N PHE A 151 -22.97 5.30 11.34
CA PHE A 151 -22.16 5.41 12.56
C PHE A 151 -21.07 6.49 12.48
N ALA A 152 -21.03 7.29 11.40
CA ALA A 152 -20.00 8.33 11.19
C ALA A 152 -20.01 9.40 12.31
N HIS A 153 -21.15 9.65 12.95
CA HIS A 153 -21.27 10.58 14.07
C HIS A 153 -20.58 10.10 15.37
N TYR A 154 -20.18 8.82 15.44
CA TYR A 154 -19.40 8.27 16.55
C TYR A 154 -17.87 8.47 16.37
N ARG A 155 -17.43 9.40 15.54
CA ARG A 155 -16.01 9.66 15.29
C ARG A 155 -15.21 9.86 16.58
N PHE A 156 -13.91 9.57 16.50
CA PHE A 156 -12.95 9.71 17.60
C PHE A 156 -12.50 11.15 17.76
#